data_87e1d62053e0160f070ca0b8a64f62e2
#
_entry.id   87e1d62053e0160f070ca0b8a64f62e2
#
_cell.length_a   1.000
_cell.length_b   1.000
_cell.length_c   1.000
_cell.angle_alpha   90.00
_cell.angle_beta   90.00
_cell.angle_gamma   90.00
#
_symmetry.space_group_name_H-M   'P 1'
#
loop_
_entity.id
_entity.type
_entity.pdbx_description
1 polymer ?
#
loop_
_entity_poly.entity_id
_entity_poly.type
_entity_poly.pdbx_seq_one_letter_code
_entity_poly.pdbx_strand_id
1 'polypeptide(L)'
;QNAMRLMGKSVPGDFSVVGFDGIRIGRLLDVPLATIETAPEAMGRQAAMTILDLMQGKDVVQTPPLPFHFRAGATLARPRMESRDDDQVAPWPPSVPSIKT
;
A
#
# COMPACT_ATOMS: atom_id res chain seq x y z
N GLN A 1 13.11 3.04 5.20
CA GLN A 1 14.39 2.66 4.58
C GLN A 1 15.59 3.23 5.34
N ASN A 2 15.56 4.51 5.68
CA ASN A 2 16.70 5.14 6.35
C ASN A 2 17.03 4.50 7.71
N ALA A 3 16.02 4.18 8.51
CA ALA A 3 16.22 3.49 9.79
C ALA A 3 16.88 2.12 9.60
N MET A 4 16.49 1.38 8.58
CA MET A 4 17.09 0.09 8.25
C MET A 4 18.57 0.25 7.92
N ARG A 5 18.91 1.25 7.12
CA ARG A 5 20.30 1.54 6.76
C ARG A 5 21.13 1.88 7.99
N LEU A 6 20.60 2.68 8.91
CA LEU A 6 21.30 3.03 10.17
C LEU A 6 21.53 1.83 11.06
N MET A 7 20.69 0.80 10.97
CA MET A 7 20.85 -0.46 11.69
C MET A 7 21.76 -1.46 10.98
N GLY A 8 22.36 -1.09 9.85
CA GLY A 8 23.16 -1.99 9.04
C GLY A 8 22.35 -3.03 8.27
N LYS A 9 21.05 -2.78 8.08
CA LYS A 9 20.16 -3.67 7.35
C LYS A 9 19.86 -3.12 5.96
N SER A 10 19.69 -4.02 5.01
CA SER A 10 19.40 -3.65 3.62
C SER A 10 17.94 -3.90 3.26
N VAL A 11 17.45 -3.09 2.31
CA VAL A 11 16.15 -3.25 1.68
C VAL A 11 16.43 -3.43 0.17
N PRO A 12 15.98 -4.50 -0.47
CA PRO A 12 15.12 -5.59 0.01
C PRO A 12 15.86 -6.78 0.64
N GLY A 13 17.18 -6.75 0.79
CA GLY A 13 17.99 -7.90 1.18
C GLY A 13 17.57 -8.52 2.51
N ASP A 14 17.49 -7.71 3.55
CA ASP A 14 17.09 -8.15 4.89
C ASP A 14 15.60 -7.98 5.15
N PHE A 15 15.01 -6.90 4.60
CA PHE A 15 13.59 -6.59 4.77
C PHE A 15 12.98 -6.12 3.45
N SER A 16 11.79 -6.60 3.17
CA SER A 16 10.93 -6.04 2.12
C SER A 16 10.07 -4.93 2.71
N VAL A 17 9.86 -3.87 1.93
CA VAL A 17 9.04 -2.72 2.32
C VAL A 17 8.05 -2.44 1.21
N VAL A 18 6.80 -2.23 1.60
CA VAL A 18 5.75 -1.81 0.68
C VAL A 18 5.04 -0.60 1.24
N GLY A 19 4.73 0.33 0.39
CA GLY A 19 4.01 1.55 0.74
C GLY A 19 2.60 1.59 0.19
N PHE A 20 1.94 2.70 0.43
CA PHE A 20 0.60 3.00 -0.07
C PHE A 20 0.56 4.45 -0.56
N ASP A 21 -0.35 4.78 -1.48
CA ASP A 21 -0.55 6.06 -2.15
C ASP A 21 0.40 6.37 -3.31
N GLY A 22 1.56 5.79 -3.40
CA GLY A 22 2.45 5.99 -4.54
C GLY A 22 2.95 7.42 -4.70
N ILE A 23 3.26 8.11 -3.59
CA ILE A 23 3.76 9.49 -3.65
C ILE A 23 5.07 9.57 -4.44
N ARG A 24 5.28 10.71 -5.08
CA ARG A 24 6.38 10.95 -6.01
C ARG A 24 7.76 10.66 -5.43
N ILE A 25 7.98 11.05 -4.19
CA ILE A 25 9.27 10.89 -3.52
C ILE A 25 9.70 9.43 -3.42
N GLY A 26 8.74 8.51 -3.37
CA GLY A 26 9.05 7.08 -3.35
C GLY A 26 9.81 6.58 -4.58
N ARG A 27 9.65 7.25 -5.72
CA ARG A 27 10.38 6.95 -6.97
C ARG A 27 11.81 7.47 -6.96
N LEU A 28 12.08 8.48 -6.15
CA LEU A 28 13.36 9.19 -6.09
C LEU A 28 14.29 8.63 -5.03
N LEU A 29 13.84 7.64 -4.26
CA LEU A 29 14.69 6.96 -3.30
C LEU A 29 15.75 6.12 -4.00
N ASP A 30 16.89 5.89 -3.35
CA ASP A 30 17.97 5.06 -3.89
C ASP A 30 17.45 3.66 -4.27
N VAL A 31 16.53 3.14 -3.48
CA VAL A 31 15.77 1.93 -3.81
C VAL A 31 14.31 2.36 -3.99
N PRO A 32 13.80 2.41 -5.23
CA PRO A 32 12.43 2.83 -5.47
C PRO A 32 11.42 1.98 -4.72
N LEU A 33 10.51 2.64 -4.01
CA LEU A 33 9.54 1.99 -3.13
C LEU A 33 8.46 1.27 -3.94
N ALA A 34 8.27 -0.03 -3.66
CA ALA A 34 7.09 -0.76 -4.08
C ALA A 34 5.86 -0.19 -3.35
N THR A 35 4.79 0.06 -4.06
CA THR A 35 3.62 0.72 -3.48
C THR A 35 2.35 0.40 -4.25
N ILE A 36 1.21 0.58 -3.58
CA ILE A 36 -0.08 0.64 -4.24
C ILE A 36 -0.31 2.08 -4.67
N GLU A 37 -0.46 2.31 -5.96
CA GLU A 37 -0.78 3.62 -6.51
C GLU A 37 -2.29 3.81 -6.56
N THR A 38 -2.75 4.95 -6.06
CA THR A 38 -4.12 5.40 -6.16
C THR A 38 -4.22 6.51 -7.20
N ALA A 39 -5.43 6.95 -7.50
CA ALA A 39 -5.68 8.04 -8.46
C ALA A 39 -6.24 9.28 -7.73
N PRO A 40 -5.40 10.04 -6.98
CA PRO A 40 -5.90 11.13 -6.15
C PRO A 40 -6.58 12.24 -6.94
N GLU A 41 -6.12 12.53 -8.15
CA GLU A 41 -6.75 13.55 -9.01
C GLU A 41 -8.15 13.11 -9.44
N ALA A 42 -8.31 11.86 -9.85
CA ALA A 42 -9.60 11.31 -10.22
C ALA A 42 -10.54 11.23 -9.01
N MET A 43 -10.02 10.86 -7.84
CA MET A 43 -10.78 10.85 -6.59
C MET A 43 -11.29 12.23 -6.24
N GLY A 44 -10.45 13.25 -6.34
CA GLY A 44 -10.82 14.65 -6.08
C GLY A 44 -11.89 15.15 -7.04
N ARG A 45 -11.75 14.85 -8.32
CA ARG A 45 -12.73 15.21 -9.36
C ARG A 45 -14.07 14.54 -9.10
N GLN A 46 -14.08 13.27 -8.79
CA GLN A 46 -15.31 12.52 -8.51
C GLN A 46 -16.01 13.05 -7.25
N ALA A 47 -15.24 13.35 -6.21
CA ALA A 47 -15.78 13.93 -4.98
C ALA A 47 -16.42 15.30 -5.25
N ALA A 48 -15.77 16.15 -6.03
CA ALA A 48 -16.30 17.46 -6.39
C ALA A 48 -17.60 17.36 -7.20
N MET A 49 -17.64 16.46 -8.17
CA MET A 49 -18.84 16.23 -8.97
C MET A 49 -20.00 15.70 -8.11
N THR A 50 -19.71 14.81 -7.19
CA THR A 50 -20.70 14.27 -6.25
C THR A 50 -21.31 15.38 -5.39
N ILE A 51 -20.49 16.27 -4.86
CA ILE A 51 -20.93 17.41 -4.05
C ILE A 51 -21.82 18.35 -4.89
N LEU A 52 -21.41 18.67 -6.11
CA LEU A 52 -22.18 19.51 -7.02
C LEU A 52 -23.55 18.90 -7.32
N ASP A 53 -23.61 17.60 -7.56
CA ASP A 53 -24.87 16.91 -7.80
C ASP A 53 -25.78 16.95 -6.59
N LEU A 54 -25.24 16.74 -5.39
CA LEU A 54 -25.99 16.85 -4.13
C LEU A 54 -26.53 18.27 -3.92
N MET A 55 -25.74 19.28 -4.21
CA MET A 55 -26.17 20.68 -4.09
C MET A 55 -27.30 21.04 -5.06
N GLN A 56 -27.37 20.38 -6.20
CA GLN A 56 -28.43 20.56 -7.20
C GLN A 56 -29.65 19.68 -6.94
N GLY A 57 -29.68 18.94 -5.84
CA GLY A 57 -30.78 18.06 -5.49
C GLY A 57 -30.88 16.80 -6.36
N LYS A 58 -29.80 16.44 -7.06
CA LYS A 58 -29.77 15.21 -7.86
C LYS A 58 -29.55 13.99 -6.97
N ASP A 59 -30.13 12.87 -7.37
CA ASP A 59 -29.84 11.60 -6.75
C ASP A 59 -28.40 11.18 -7.08
N VAL A 60 -27.61 10.91 -6.05
CA VAL A 60 -26.25 10.45 -6.21
C VAL A 60 -26.23 8.92 -6.17
N VAL A 61 -25.84 8.32 -7.30
CA VAL A 61 -25.61 6.88 -7.37
C VAL A 61 -24.22 6.59 -6.80
N GLN A 62 -24.15 5.61 -5.92
CA GLN A 62 -22.88 5.17 -5.39
C GLN A 62 -21.99 4.69 -6.54
N THR A 63 -20.88 5.39 -6.77
CA THR A 63 -19.92 5.04 -7.80
C THR A 63 -19.01 3.90 -7.32
N PRO A 64 -18.60 3.00 -8.24
CA PRO A 64 -17.63 1.97 -7.88
C PRO A 64 -16.31 2.61 -7.45
N PRO A 65 -15.54 1.92 -6.59
CA PRO A 65 -14.21 2.40 -6.21
C PRO A 65 -13.33 2.66 -7.43
N LEU A 66 -12.52 3.72 -7.36
CA LEU A 66 -11.55 4.00 -8.41
C LEU A 66 -10.48 2.89 -8.46
N PRO A 67 -9.99 2.55 -9.66
CA PRO A 67 -8.97 1.53 -9.79
C PRO A 67 -7.68 1.95 -9.10
N PHE A 68 -7.00 0.99 -8.54
CA PHE A 68 -5.65 1.12 -8.03
C PHE A 68 -4.75 0.12 -8.74
N HIS A 69 -3.44 0.34 -8.70
CA HIS A 69 -2.50 -0.61 -9.26
C HIS A 69 -1.23 -0.68 -8.42
N PHE A 70 -0.56 -1.81 -8.52
CA PHE A 70 0.70 -2.04 -7.84
C PHE A 70 1.85 -1.54 -8.70
N ARG A 71 2.69 -0.67 -8.12
CA ARG A 71 3.95 -0.27 -8.71
C ARG A 71 5.07 -1.10 -8.10
N ALA A 72 5.76 -1.88 -8.92
CA ALA A 72 6.71 -2.88 -8.46
C ALA A 72 7.89 -2.31 -7.67
N GLY A 73 8.44 -1.17 -8.06
CA GLY A 73 9.63 -0.64 -7.40
C GLY A 73 10.75 -1.67 -7.27
N ALA A 74 11.56 -1.55 -6.23
CA ALA A 74 12.69 -2.44 -5.99
C ALA A 74 12.87 -2.82 -4.51
N THR A 75 11.84 -2.62 -3.67
CA THR A 75 11.91 -2.85 -2.23
C THR A 75 11.33 -4.18 -1.78
N LEU A 76 10.84 -5.00 -2.72
CA LEU A 76 10.32 -6.33 -2.42
C LEU A 76 11.25 -7.39 -2.99
N ALA A 77 11.52 -8.41 -2.19
CA ALA A 77 12.24 -9.60 -2.61
C ALA A 77 11.72 -10.83 -1.88
N ARG A 78 12.03 -11.99 -2.43
CA ARG A 78 11.74 -13.24 -1.75
C ARG A 78 12.50 -13.30 -0.44
N PRO A 79 11.92 -13.89 0.61
CA PRO A 79 12.64 -14.11 1.86
C PRO A 79 13.89 -14.96 1.59
N ARG A 80 14.96 -14.70 2.33
CA ARG A 80 16.10 -15.59 2.32
C ARG A 80 15.64 -16.96 2.83
N MET A 81 16.05 -17.99 2.11
CA MET A 81 15.83 -19.38 2.49
C MET A 81 16.83 -19.78 3.57
N GLU A 82 16.74 -19.14 4.73
CA GLU A 82 17.33 -19.73 5.93
C GLU A 82 16.41 -20.83 6.41
N SER A 83 16.98 -21.93 6.93
CA SER A 83 16.20 -23.03 7.47
C SER A 83 15.30 -22.51 8.59
N ARG A 84 14.10 -22.09 8.23
CA ARG A 84 13.04 -21.81 9.19
C ARG A 84 12.43 -23.12 9.60
N ASP A 85 12.36 -23.37 10.89
CA ASP A 85 11.40 -24.29 11.43
C ASP A 85 10.01 -23.78 11.01
N ASP A 86 9.39 -24.45 10.04
CA ASP A 86 8.04 -24.13 9.55
C ASP A 86 7.02 -24.14 10.70
N ASP A 87 7.35 -24.84 11.79
CA ASP A 87 6.55 -24.90 13.02
C ASP A 87 6.49 -23.59 13.80
N GLN A 88 7.35 -22.62 13.51
CA GLN A 88 7.40 -21.33 14.21
C GLN A 88 6.70 -20.21 13.46
N VAL A 89 6.26 -20.43 12.24
CA VAL A 89 5.55 -19.44 11.45
C VAL A 89 4.06 -19.57 11.70
N ALA A 90 3.48 -18.54 12.32
CA ALA A 90 2.03 -18.46 12.47
C ALA A 90 1.37 -18.46 11.08
N PRO A 91 0.28 -19.24 10.88
CA PRO A 91 -0.41 -19.25 9.59
C PRO A 91 -0.97 -17.88 9.26
N TRP A 92 -0.90 -17.51 8.01
CA TRP A 92 -1.52 -16.29 7.50
C TRP A 92 -2.93 -16.63 6.95
N PRO A 93 -3.96 -15.83 7.25
CA PRO A 93 -3.94 -14.64 8.09
C PRO A 93 -3.86 -14.99 9.57
N PRO A 94 -3.23 -14.11 10.39
CA PRO A 94 -3.25 -14.31 11.84
C PRO A 94 -4.71 -14.27 12.32
N SER A 95 -5.01 -15.09 13.34
CA SER A 95 -6.34 -15.06 13.95
C SER A 95 -6.59 -13.64 14.53
N VAL A 96 -7.49 -12.91 13.89
CA VAL A 96 -7.90 -11.60 14.39
C VAL A 96 -9.04 -11.84 15.39
N PRO A 97 -8.93 -11.31 16.62
CA PRO A 97 -10.05 -11.37 17.53
C PRO A 97 -11.24 -10.65 16.92
N SER A 98 -12.41 -11.30 16.94
CA SER A 98 -13.62 -10.69 16.39
C SER A 98 -13.93 -9.39 17.14
N ILE A 99 -13.95 -8.29 16.41
CA ILE A 99 -14.39 -7.02 16.96
C ILE A 99 -15.90 -7.09 17.06
N LYS A 100 -16.40 -7.20 18.29
CA LYS A 100 -17.84 -7.03 18.54
C LYS A 100 -18.16 -5.54 18.48
N THR A 101 -18.84 -5.16 17.44
CA THR A 101 -19.47 -3.83 17.38
C THR A 101 -20.73 -3.82 18.20
#